data_a960b9a16b79bba41cd46c0a5e4fe3fd
#
_entry.id   a960b9a16b79bba41cd46c0a5e4fe3fd
#
_cell.length_a   1.000
_cell.length_b   1.000
_cell.length_c   1.000
_cell.angle_alpha   90.00
_cell.angle_beta   90.00
_cell.angle_gamma   90.00
#
_symmetry.space_group_name_H-M   'P 1'
#
loop_
_entity.id
_entity.type
_entity.pdbx_description
1 polymer ?
#
loop_
_entity_poly.entity_id
_entity_poly.type
_entity_poly.pdbx_seq_one_letter_code
_entity_poly.pdbx_strand_id
1 'polypeptide(L)'
;EAIGEKNNKIKFISKSKNPWGTIAIIGKKTSGSELSFLEISNGSGSNSNQFYYTSMLSIHNTKNIKLSNINFDQNHKFDDMLHVIYSSNVNLENLIFNNANGDAIDIDMSKNILIENSEFNNSNNDGIDLMESDVIIKNVKIFDSKDKAISIGEYSNAKITSSELKNNNIAVAVKDGSEANIDKINFLE
;
A
#
# COMPACT_ATOMS: atom_id res chain seq x y z
N GLU A 1 1.65 -18.07 6.38
CA GLU A 1 2.04 -17.09 7.39
C GLU A 1 3.53 -16.77 7.28
N ALA A 2 3.92 -15.50 7.53
CA ALA A 2 5.30 -15.06 7.66
C ALA A 2 5.37 -14.09 8.85
N ILE A 3 5.66 -14.61 10.01
CA ILE A 3 5.62 -13.90 11.28
C ILE A 3 7.03 -13.82 11.87
N GLY A 4 7.63 -12.63 11.80
CA GLY A 4 8.89 -12.32 12.47
C GLY A 4 8.67 -11.84 13.90
N GLU A 5 9.70 -11.24 14.48
CA GLU A 5 9.65 -10.65 15.81
C GLU A 5 10.15 -9.19 15.75
N LYS A 6 9.75 -8.35 16.70
CA LYS A 6 10.14 -6.94 16.74
C LYS A 6 11.65 -6.72 16.62
N ASN A 7 12.45 -7.54 17.27
CA ASN A 7 13.91 -7.45 17.29
C ASN A 7 14.58 -8.44 16.31
N ASN A 8 13.80 -9.25 15.59
CA ASN A 8 14.30 -10.23 14.63
C ASN A 8 13.32 -10.35 13.45
N LYS A 9 13.28 -9.31 12.62
CA LYS A 9 12.41 -9.26 11.46
C LYS A 9 12.81 -10.25 10.39
N ILE A 10 11.83 -10.80 9.69
CA ILE A 10 12.06 -11.55 8.44
C ILE A 10 12.41 -10.54 7.35
N LYS A 11 13.45 -10.81 6.56
CA LYS A 11 13.96 -9.89 5.55
C LYS A 11 13.83 -10.44 4.14
N PHE A 12 13.13 -9.70 3.30
CA PHE A 12 13.08 -9.88 1.85
C PHE A 12 13.85 -8.73 1.20
N ILE A 13 15.13 -8.92 1.00
CA ILE A 13 16.05 -7.89 0.52
C ILE A 13 16.89 -8.42 -0.65
N SER A 14 17.24 -7.56 -1.60
CA SER A 14 18.21 -7.94 -2.63
C SER A 14 19.64 -7.94 -2.06
N LYS A 15 20.39 -8.99 -2.35
CA LYS A 15 21.84 -9.07 -2.07
C LYS A 15 22.68 -8.52 -3.22
N SER A 16 22.08 -8.10 -4.31
CA SER A 16 22.74 -7.60 -5.50
C SER A 16 22.14 -6.26 -5.94
N LYS A 17 22.73 -5.65 -6.98
CA LYS A 17 22.16 -4.44 -7.61
C LYS A 17 20.87 -4.72 -8.41
N ASN A 18 20.56 -5.99 -8.69
CA ASN A 18 19.36 -6.35 -9.39
C ASN A 18 18.22 -6.55 -8.38
N PRO A 19 17.04 -5.97 -8.62
CA PRO A 19 15.90 -6.22 -7.77
C PRO A 19 15.45 -7.68 -7.89
N TRP A 20 14.91 -8.21 -6.80
CA TRP A 20 14.11 -9.44 -6.86
C TRP A 20 12.70 -9.12 -7.38
N GLY A 21 11.90 -10.11 -7.70
CA GLY A 21 10.55 -9.93 -8.25
C GLY A 21 9.51 -9.48 -7.22
N THR A 22 8.46 -10.25 -7.06
CA THR A 22 7.34 -9.97 -6.15
C THR A 22 7.10 -11.10 -5.16
N ILE A 23 6.55 -10.78 -4.01
CA ILE A 23 5.86 -11.72 -3.13
C ILE A 23 4.38 -11.67 -3.51
N ALA A 24 3.79 -12.79 -3.92
CA ALA A 24 2.41 -12.81 -4.37
C ALA A 24 1.53 -13.72 -3.50
N ILE A 25 0.49 -13.15 -2.91
CA ILE A 25 -0.56 -13.85 -2.13
C ILE A 25 -1.81 -13.87 -2.99
N ILE A 26 -2.15 -15.04 -3.55
CA ILE A 26 -3.14 -15.11 -4.63
C ILE A 26 -4.17 -16.20 -4.40
N GLY A 27 -5.42 -15.83 -4.64
CA GLY A 27 -6.53 -16.75 -4.72
C GLY A 27 -7.13 -17.15 -3.38
N LYS A 28 -8.32 -17.70 -3.43
CA LYS A 28 -9.17 -17.94 -2.24
C LYS A 28 -8.52 -18.85 -1.18
N LYS A 29 -7.58 -19.69 -1.57
CA LYS A 29 -6.89 -20.60 -0.63
C LYS A 29 -5.86 -19.89 0.26
N THR A 30 -5.50 -18.66 -0.06
CA THR A 30 -4.61 -17.83 0.77
C THR A 30 -5.37 -16.99 1.80
N SER A 31 -6.69 -17.12 1.85
CA SER A 31 -7.52 -16.41 2.84
C SER A 31 -7.05 -16.69 4.27
N GLY A 32 -7.00 -15.62 5.08
CA GLY A 32 -6.50 -15.70 6.45
C GLY A 32 -4.98 -15.62 6.59
N SER A 33 -4.26 -15.26 5.52
CA SER A 33 -2.81 -15.07 5.62
C SER A 33 -2.45 -13.87 6.48
N GLU A 34 -1.43 -14.05 7.30
CA GLU A 34 -0.86 -13.02 8.17
C GLU A 34 0.64 -12.86 7.90
N LEU A 35 1.07 -11.62 7.73
CA LEU A 35 2.47 -11.23 7.60
C LEU A 35 2.77 -10.15 8.63
N SER A 36 3.81 -10.36 9.45
CA SER A 36 4.17 -9.38 10.46
C SER A 36 5.66 -9.34 10.76
N PHE A 37 6.14 -8.16 11.18
CA PHE A 37 7.54 -7.90 11.49
C PHE A 37 8.48 -8.27 10.35
N LEU A 38 8.24 -7.66 9.17
CA LEU A 38 9.05 -7.87 7.97
C LEU A 38 9.83 -6.60 7.59
N GLU A 39 10.92 -6.80 6.87
CA GLU A 39 11.60 -5.79 6.05
C GLU A 39 11.54 -6.26 4.59
N ILE A 40 10.94 -5.45 3.73
CA ILE A 40 10.77 -5.74 2.30
C ILE A 40 11.42 -4.61 1.53
N SER A 41 12.52 -4.87 0.84
CA SER A 41 13.23 -3.83 0.12
C SER A 41 13.90 -4.31 -1.16
N ASN A 42 14.11 -3.35 -2.10
CA ASN A 42 14.75 -3.60 -3.37
C ASN A 42 14.09 -4.73 -4.19
N GLY A 43 12.78 -4.87 -4.06
CA GLY A 43 11.96 -5.70 -4.90
C GLY A 43 11.49 -4.95 -6.15
N SER A 44 10.73 -5.64 -6.95
CA SER A 44 10.12 -5.12 -8.17
C SER A 44 8.79 -5.83 -8.36
N GLY A 45 8.10 -5.58 -9.42
CA GLY A 45 7.02 -6.43 -9.86
C GLY A 45 7.55 -7.63 -10.67
N SER A 46 6.64 -8.33 -11.30
CA SER A 46 6.95 -9.44 -12.19
C SER A 46 5.98 -9.45 -13.37
N ASN A 47 6.51 -9.65 -14.55
CA ASN A 47 5.70 -9.90 -15.73
C ASN A 47 6.11 -11.27 -16.32
N SER A 48 5.24 -12.23 -16.20
CA SER A 48 5.39 -13.55 -16.81
C SER A 48 4.16 -13.86 -17.66
N ASN A 49 4.27 -14.75 -18.62
CA ASN A 49 3.30 -14.99 -19.71
C ASN A 49 1.80 -15.01 -19.33
N GLN A 50 1.46 -15.14 -18.05
CA GLN A 50 0.07 -15.22 -17.58
C GLN A 50 -0.22 -14.31 -16.37
N PHE A 51 0.81 -13.71 -15.77
CA PHE A 51 0.66 -12.95 -14.54
C PHE A 51 1.43 -11.63 -14.62
N TYR A 52 0.74 -10.56 -14.29
CA TYR A 52 1.31 -9.23 -14.18
C TYR A 52 1.18 -8.74 -12.74
N TYR A 53 2.30 -8.47 -12.12
CA TYR A 53 2.37 -7.95 -10.76
C TYR A 53 3.13 -6.63 -10.79
N THR A 54 2.49 -5.56 -10.36
CA THR A 54 3.05 -4.19 -10.38
C THR A 54 3.89 -3.88 -9.16
N SER A 55 3.87 -4.73 -8.12
CA SER A 55 4.37 -4.39 -6.80
C SER A 55 5.36 -5.40 -6.21
N MET A 56 6.10 -4.96 -5.17
CA MET A 56 6.94 -5.86 -4.37
C MET A 56 6.12 -6.88 -3.58
N LEU A 57 4.93 -6.49 -3.12
CA LEU A 57 3.97 -7.37 -2.45
C LEU A 57 2.61 -7.23 -3.12
N SER A 58 2.10 -8.31 -3.68
CA SER A 58 0.83 -8.36 -4.41
C SER A 58 -0.18 -9.25 -3.67
N ILE A 59 -1.36 -8.70 -3.39
CA ILE A 59 -2.47 -9.39 -2.71
C ILE A 59 -3.66 -9.42 -3.67
N HIS A 60 -3.88 -10.55 -4.32
CA HIS A 60 -4.83 -10.67 -5.41
C HIS A 60 -5.89 -11.75 -5.16
N ASN A 61 -7.18 -11.39 -5.36
CA ASN A 61 -8.31 -12.31 -5.34
C ASN A 61 -8.38 -13.18 -4.07
N THR A 62 -8.24 -12.55 -2.92
CA THR A 62 -8.22 -13.21 -1.61
C THR A 62 -9.00 -12.41 -0.56
N LYS A 63 -9.01 -12.84 0.70
CA LYS A 63 -9.68 -12.14 1.79
C LYS A 63 -9.10 -12.42 3.15
N ASN A 64 -9.49 -11.59 4.14
CA ASN A 64 -9.08 -11.75 5.53
C ASN A 64 -7.56 -11.75 5.68
N ILE A 65 -6.88 -10.81 5.02
CA ILE A 65 -5.42 -10.66 5.08
C ILE A 65 -5.05 -9.65 6.16
N LYS A 66 -4.01 -9.94 6.91
CA LYS A 66 -3.45 -9.02 7.88
C LYS A 66 -1.97 -8.78 7.59
N LEU A 67 -1.62 -7.51 7.41
CA LEU A 67 -0.24 -7.04 7.35
C LEU A 67 0.01 -6.15 8.55
N SER A 68 1.07 -6.39 9.32
CA SER A 68 1.40 -5.53 10.45
C SER A 68 2.89 -5.40 10.73
N ASN A 69 3.32 -4.20 11.15
CA ASN A 69 4.72 -3.94 11.53
C ASN A 69 5.71 -4.27 10.40
N ILE A 70 5.42 -3.84 9.19
CA ILE A 70 6.24 -4.09 8.00
C ILE A 70 6.85 -2.79 7.51
N ASN A 71 8.15 -2.82 7.22
CA ASN A 71 8.84 -1.74 6.54
C ASN A 71 9.03 -2.11 5.07
N PHE A 72 8.54 -1.26 4.19
CA PHE A 72 8.80 -1.28 2.75
C PHE A 72 9.80 -0.18 2.41
N ASP A 73 10.80 -0.50 1.61
CA ASP A 73 11.78 0.49 1.15
C ASP A 73 12.23 0.19 -0.26
N GLN A 74 12.13 1.20 -1.12
CA GLN A 74 12.67 1.24 -2.47
C GLN A 74 12.28 0.04 -3.36
N ASN A 75 11.22 0.18 -4.13
CA ASN A 75 10.93 -0.73 -5.23
C ASN A 75 11.59 -0.24 -6.55
N HIS A 76 11.65 -1.11 -7.55
CA HIS A 76 12.29 -0.84 -8.83
C HIS A 76 11.43 -1.31 -10.01
N LYS A 77 11.54 -0.63 -11.15
CA LYS A 77 10.95 -0.95 -12.45
C LYS A 77 9.43 -0.85 -12.54
N PHE A 78 8.74 -1.46 -11.60
CA PHE A 78 7.29 -1.45 -11.55
C PHE A 78 6.82 -0.37 -10.57
N ASP A 79 5.53 -0.13 -10.58
CA ASP A 79 4.93 1.05 -10.00
C ASP A 79 4.90 1.00 -8.47
N ASP A 80 4.22 0.01 -7.93
CA ASP A 80 3.79 0.03 -6.54
C ASP A 80 4.73 -0.71 -5.59
N MET A 81 4.68 -0.35 -4.30
CA MET A 81 5.28 -1.19 -3.27
C MET A 81 4.34 -2.28 -2.81
N LEU A 82 3.07 -1.95 -2.60
CA LEU A 82 2.00 -2.89 -2.25
C LEU A 82 0.81 -2.69 -3.19
N HIS A 83 0.34 -3.76 -3.83
CA HIS A 83 -0.86 -3.76 -4.65
C HIS A 83 -1.90 -4.74 -4.09
N VAL A 84 -3.13 -4.26 -3.88
CA VAL A 84 -4.26 -5.03 -3.38
C VAL A 84 -5.39 -4.98 -4.40
N ILE A 85 -5.71 -6.10 -5.06
CA ILE A 85 -6.76 -6.12 -6.08
C ILE A 85 -7.72 -7.30 -5.91
N TYR A 86 -9.01 -7.07 -6.20
CA TYR A 86 -10.10 -8.06 -6.09
C TYR A 86 -10.15 -8.75 -4.72
N SER A 87 -9.80 -8.02 -3.66
CA SER A 87 -9.64 -8.58 -2.32
C SER A 87 -10.59 -7.93 -1.32
N SER A 88 -10.79 -8.56 -0.17
CA SER A 88 -11.68 -7.99 0.86
C SER A 88 -11.25 -8.32 2.28
N ASN A 89 -11.65 -7.46 3.23
CA ASN A 89 -11.28 -7.59 4.64
C ASN A 89 -9.75 -7.64 4.79
N VAL A 90 -9.06 -6.64 4.28
CA VAL A 90 -7.60 -6.51 4.40
C VAL A 90 -7.28 -5.46 5.45
N ASN A 91 -6.50 -5.84 6.44
CA ASN A 91 -6.02 -4.95 7.50
C ASN A 91 -4.54 -4.66 7.31
N LEU A 92 -4.21 -3.37 7.17
CA LEU A 92 -2.87 -2.84 6.96
C LEU A 92 -2.52 -1.92 8.15
N GLU A 93 -1.72 -2.41 9.09
CA GLU A 93 -1.48 -1.76 10.37
C GLU A 93 0.01 -1.57 10.66
N ASN A 94 0.41 -0.38 11.14
CA ASN A 94 1.80 -0.07 11.49
C ASN A 94 2.79 -0.35 10.35
N LEU A 95 2.45 0.08 9.13
CA LEU A 95 3.28 -0.06 7.96
C LEU A 95 4.09 1.22 7.74
N ILE A 96 5.31 1.07 7.25
CA ILE A 96 6.17 2.19 6.85
C ILE A 96 6.60 1.96 5.41
N PHE A 97 6.33 2.95 4.56
CA PHE A 97 6.72 2.96 3.16
C PHE A 97 7.72 4.08 2.91
N ASN A 98 8.85 3.77 2.31
CA ASN A 98 9.88 4.73 1.98
C ASN A 98 10.32 4.58 0.52
N ASN A 99 10.42 5.71 -0.19
CA ASN A 99 11.03 5.78 -1.51
C ASN A 99 10.33 4.90 -2.57
N ALA A 100 9.00 5.02 -2.69
CA ALA A 100 8.26 4.33 -3.72
C ALA A 100 8.64 4.84 -5.13
N ASN A 101 8.81 3.93 -6.08
CA ASN A 101 9.11 4.27 -7.48
C ASN A 101 7.90 4.87 -8.21
N GLY A 102 6.70 4.47 -7.84
CA GLY A 102 5.41 5.04 -8.21
C GLY A 102 4.60 5.24 -6.96
N ASP A 103 3.55 4.43 -6.76
CA ASP A 103 2.68 4.50 -5.60
C ASP A 103 3.22 3.67 -4.42
N ALA A 104 3.01 4.16 -3.20
CA ALA A 104 3.35 3.33 -2.05
C ALA A 104 2.34 2.20 -1.88
N ILE A 105 1.04 2.52 -2.00
CA ILE A 105 -0.05 1.51 -2.04
C ILE A 105 -1.00 1.83 -3.19
N ASP A 106 -1.35 0.81 -3.96
CA ASP A 106 -2.41 0.80 -4.94
C ASP A 106 -3.50 -0.22 -4.54
N ILE A 107 -4.78 0.22 -4.51
CA ILE A 107 -5.92 -0.61 -4.08
C ILE A 107 -7.03 -0.55 -5.12
N ASP A 108 -7.22 -1.67 -5.81
CA ASP A 108 -8.15 -1.80 -6.90
C ASP A 108 -9.29 -2.77 -6.58
N MET A 109 -10.52 -2.38 -6.94
CA MET A 109 -11.71 -3.26 -6.91
C MET A 109 -11.79 -4.10 -5.65
N SER A 110 -11.49 -3.47 -4.50
CA SER A 110 -11.36 -4.13 -3.20
C SER A 110 -12.27 -3.52 -2.13
N LYS A 111 -12.71 -4.30 -1.15
CA LYS A 111 -13.71 -3.84 -0.18
C LYS A 111 -13.34 -4.15 1.26
N ASN A 112 -13.80 -3.29 2.17
CA ASN A 112 -13.50 -3.41 3.60
C ASN A 112 -11.99 -3.43 3.87
N ILE A 113 -11.29 -2.45 3.31
CA ILE A 113 -9.86 -2.28 3.52
C ILE A 113 -9.66 -1.28 4.66
N LEU A 114 -8.80 -1.60 5.60
CA LEU A 114 -8.38 -0.71 6.67
C LEU A 114 -6.89 -0.44 6.56
N ILE A 115 -6.53 0.84 6.51
CA ILE A 115 -5.15 1.31 6.62
C ILE A 115 -5.06 2.16 7.88
N GLU A 116 -4.27 1.73 8.86
CA GLU A 116 -4.14 2.50 10.08
C GLU A 116 -2.72 2.54 10.65
N ASN A 117 -2.43 3.61 11.42
CA ASN A 117 -1.16 3.78 12.14
C ASN A 117 0.07 3.66 11.23
N SER A 118 -0.02 4.12 9.99
CA SER A 118 0.99 3.87 8.96
C SER A 118 1.61 5.17 8.45
N GLU A 119 2.82 5.08 7.90
CA GLU A 119 3.60 6.21 7.42
C GLU A 119 4.09 5.97 5.99
N PHE A 120 3.99 7.02 5.16
CA PHE A 120 4.33 7.01 3.73
C PHE A 120 5.28 8.17 3.46
N ASN A 121 6.47 7.87 2.98
CA ASN A 121 7.52 8.84 2.76
C ASN A 121 8.06 8.76 1.34
N ASN A 122 8.03 9.87 0.63
CA ASN A 122 8.70 10.05 -0.65
C ASN A 122 8.24 9.05 -1.73
N SER A 123 6.96 9.11 -2.10
CA SER A 123 6.41 8.41 -3.27
C SER A 123 6.64 9.24 -4.54
N ASN A 124 7.08 8.62 -5.63
CA ASN A 124 7.28 9.35 -6.89
C ASN A 124 5.98 9.60 -7.65
N ASN A 125 4.89 8.98 -7.25
CA ASN A 125 3.53 9.26 -7.68
C ASN A 125 2.66 9.47 -6.43
N ASP A 126 1.72 8.59 -6.12
CA ASP A 126 0.80 8.75 -5.01
C ASP A 126 1.26 8.04 -3.73
N GLY A 127 0.87 8.54 -2.58
CA GLY A 127 1.04 7.82 -1.32
C GLY A 127 0.08 6.64 -1.24
N ILE A 128 -1.19 6.89 -1.54
CA ILE A 128 -2.25 5.88 -1.60
C ILE A 128 -3.11 6.18 -2.83
N ASP A 129 -3.24 5.23 -3.76
CA ASP A 129 -4.18 5.29 -4.88
C ASP A 129 -5.31 4.28 -4.72
N LEU A 130 -6.54 4.70 -5.03
CA LEU A 130 -7.76 3.91 -4.88
C LEU A 130 -8.55 3.92 -6.18
N MET A 131 -8.92 2.73 -6.66
CA MET A 131 -9.82 2.52 -7.80
C MET A 131 -10.94 1.52 -7.43
N GLU A 132 -12.21 1.89 -7.64
CA GLU A 132 -13.39 1.04 -7.36
C GLU A 132 -13.38 0.37 -5.96
N SER A 133 -12.88 1.06 -4.94
CA SER A 133 -12.57 0.45 -3.63
C SER A 133 -13.25 1.15 -2.45
N ASP A 134 -13.54 0.38 -1.39
CA ASP A 134 -14.08 0.88 -0.12
C ASP A 134 -12.97 0.80 0.96
N VAL A 135 -12.48 1.97 1.41
CA VAL A 135 -11.28 2.06 2.26
C VAL A 135 -11.50 2.98 3.47
N ILE A 136 -11.05 2.53 4.63
CA ILE A 136 -10.90 3.37 5.83
C ILE A 136 -9.41 3.65 6.04
N ILE A 137 -9.06 4.94 6.09
CA ILE A 137 -7.72 5.43 6.33
C ILE A 137 -7.73 6.19 7.65
N LYS A 138 -6.94 5.75 8.62
CA LYS A 138 -6.97 6.31 9.96
C LYS A 138 -5.57 6.44 10.56
N ASN A 139 -5.29 7.61 11.15
CA ASN A 139 -4.02 7.88 11.82
C ASN A 139 -2.81 7.55 10.93
N VAL A 140 -2.84 8.04 9.69
CA VAL A 140 -1.72 7.90 8.76
C VAL A 140 -0.97 9.22 8.61
N LYS A 141 0.30 9.12 8.24
CA LYS A 141 1.14 10.24 7.85
C LYS A 141 1.64 10.02 6.43
N ILE A 142 1.47 11.02 5.58
CA ILE A 142 1.90 10.94 4.17
C ILE A 142 2.71 12.18 3.83
N PHE A 143 3.98 11.98 3.51
CA PHE A 143 4.95 13.03 3.29
C PHE A 143 5.62 12.92 1.93
N ASP A 144 5.80 14.07 1.27
CA ASP A 144 6.64 14.21 0.08
C ASP A 144 6.20 13.36 -1.13
N SER A 145 4.90 13.11 -1.32
CA SER A 145 4.38 12.49 -2.54
C SER A 145 4.50 13.47 -3.70
N LYS A 146 5.02 13.02 -4.84
CA LYS A 146 5.27 13.89 -6.00
C LYS A 146 4.00 14.20 -6.79
N ASP A 147 2.95 13.41 -6.64
CA ASP A 147 1.63 13.74 -7.17
C ASP A 147 0.64 13.88 -5.99
N LYS A 148 -0.06 12.87 -5.56
CA LYS A 148 -1.08 13.00 -4.51
C LYS A 148 -0.67 12.26 -3.22
N ALA A 149 -1.00 12.83 -2.06
CA ALA A 149 -0.93 12.02 -0.86
C ALA A 149 -1.97 10.89 -0.90
N ILE A 150 -3.22 11.23 -1.27
CA ILE A 150 -4.30 10.27 -1.42
C ILE A 150 -5.09 10.57 -2.69
N SER A 151 -5.16 9.62 -3.60
CA SER A 151 -5.97 9.62 -4.81
C SER A 151 -7.19 8.71 -4.60
N ILE A 152 -8.39 9.23 -4.83
CA ILE A 152 -9.65 8.50 -4.66
C ILE A 152 -10.40 8.59 -5.99
N GLY A 153 -10.30 7.55 -6.79
CA GLY A 153 -10.81 7.52 -8.16
C GLY A 153 -11.76 6.36 -8.46
N GLU A 154 -12.41 6.46 -9.59
CA GLU A 154 -13.19 5.40 -10.22
C GLU A 154 -14.22 4.75 -9.27
N TYR A 155 -15.18 5.58 -8.78
CA TYR A 155 -16.26 5.13 -7.88
C TYR A 155 -15.80 4.55 -6.54
N SER A 156 -14.65 4.99 -6.03
CA SER A 156 -14.17 4.61 -4.70
C SER A 156 -14.90 5.36 -3.59
N ASN A 157 -14.99 4.73 -2.41
CA ASN A 157 -15.47 5.35 -1.18
C ASN A 157 -14.38 5.33 -0.12
N ALA A 158 -13.98 6.50 0.36
CA ALA A 158 -12.93 6.60 1.38
C ALA A 158 -13.42 7.34 2.63
N LYS A 159 -13.07 6.82 3.79
CA LYS A 159 -13.18 7.55 5.06
C LYS A 159 -11.79 7.81 5.61
N ILE A 160 -11.40 9.08 5.71
CA ILE A 160 -10.07 9.51 6.14
C ILE A 160 -10.20 10.24 7.47
N THR A 161 -9.49 9.78 8.49
CA THR A 161 -9.59 10.38 9.82
C THR A 161 -8.24 10.49 10.52
N SER A 162 -8.07 11.57 11.31
CA SER A 162 -6.94 11.76 12.24
C SER A 162 -5.57 11.60 11.58
N SER A 163 -5.39 12.16 10.39
CA SER A 163 -4.19 11.96 9.57
C SER A 163 -3.44 13.26 9.31
N GLU A 164 -2.17 13.16 8.93
CA GLU A 164 -1.29 14.28 8.62
C GLU A 164 -0.74 14.12 7.19
N LEU A 165 -0.94 15.15 6.37
CA LEU A 165 -0.49 15.21 4.98
C LEU A 165 0.43 16.41 4.81
N LYS A 166 1.70 16.19 4.44
CA LYS A 166 2.70 17.24 4.39
C LYS A 166 3.54 17.20 3.13
N ASN A 167 3.81 18.37 2.55
CA ASN A 167 4.66 18.55 1.36
C ASN A 167 4.26 17.69 0.16
N ASN A 168 3.00 17.33 0.01
CA ASN A 168 2.52 16.59 -1.14
C ASN A 168 2.08 17.58 -2.23
N ASN A 169 2.26 17.26 -3.49
CA ASN A 169 1.83 18.15 -4.58
C ASN A 169 0.31 18.38 -4.54
N ILE A 170 -0.46 17.31 -4.32
CA ILE A 170 -1.89 17.35 -4.03
C ILE A 170 -2.15 16.56 -2.74
N ALA A 171 -2.79 17.18 -1.77
CA ALA A 171 -3.07 16.49 -0.52
C ALA A 171 -4.10 15.35 -0.69
N VAL A 172 -5.27 15.64 -1.27
CA VAL A 172 -6.33 14.66 -1.56
C VAL A 172 -6.99 15.01 -2.87
N ALA A 173 -7.10 14.07 -3.78
CA ALA A 173 -7.91 14.16 -4.98
C ALA A 173 -9.10 13.21 -4.89
N VAL A 174 -10.32 13.70 -5.15
CA VAL A 174 -11.53 12.90 -5.24
C VAL A 174 -12.10 13.10 -6.64
N LYS A 175 -12.18 12.05 -7.43
CA LYS A 175 -12.47 12.11 -8.87
C LYS A 175 -13.35 10.94 -9.33
N ASP A 176 -13.86 11.05 -10.55
CA ASP A 176 -14.51 9.95 -11.29
C ASP A 176 -15.64 9.25 -10.53
N GLY A 177 -16.56 10.05 -9.94
CA GLY A 177 -17.73 9.53 -9.22
C GLY A 177 -17.46 8.96 -7.84
N SER A 178 -16.28 9.23 -7.30
CA SER A 178 -15.89 8.77 -5.95
C SER A 178 -16.43 9.67 -4.85
N GLU A 179 -16.46 9.16 -3.63
CA GLU A 179 -16.89 9.86 -2.43
C GLU A 179 -15.81 9.79 -1.33
N ALA A 180 -15.62 10.88 -0.59
CA ALA A 180 -14.71 10.94 0.55
C ALA A 180 -15.36 11.59 1.77
N ASN A 181 -15.22 10.95 2.92
CA ASN A 181 -15.54 11.55 4.22
C ASN A 181 -14.23 11.83 4.96
N ILE A 182 -13.93 13.12 5.17
CA ILE A 182 -12.65 13.58 5.72
C ILE A 182 -12.88 14.28 7.06
N ASP A 183 -12.25 13.82 8.12
CA ASP A 183 -12.34 14.40 9.47
C ASP A 183 -10.97 14.45 10.16
N LYS A 184 -10.67 15.55 10.82
CA LYS A 184 -9.43 15.76 11.62
C LYS A 184 -8.14 15.52 10.84
N ILE A 185 -7.98 16.18 9.71
CA ILE A 185 -6.78 16.12 8.89
C ILE A 185 -5.94 17.38 9.10
N ASN A 186 -4.65 17.20 9.31
CA ASN A 186 -3.66 18.26 9.28
C ASN A 186 -3.03 18.33 7.88
N PHE A 187 -3.22 19.45 7.20
CA PHE A 187 -2.54 19.77 5.95
C PHE A 187 -1.38 20.71 6.27
N LEU A 188 -0.17 20.28 5.97
CA LEU A 188 1.06 21.02 6.27
C LEU A 188 1.87 21.23 4.97
N GLU A 189 2.50 22.41 4.87
CA GLU A 189 3.44 22.76 3.81
C GLU A 189 4.85 22.25 4.16
#